data_96913e46059318b71030bf0bea987209
#
_entry.id   96913e46059318b71030bf0bea987209
#
_cell.length_a   1.000
_cell.length_b   1.000
_cell.length_c   1.000
_cell.angle_alpha   90.00
_cell.angle_beta   90.00
_cell.angle_gamma   90.00
#
_symmetry.space_group_name_H-M   'P 1'
#
loop_
_entity.id
_entity.type
_entity.pdbx_description
1 polymer ?
#
loop_
_entity_poly.entity_id
_entity_poly.type
_entity_poly.pdbx_seq_one_letter_code
_entity_poly.pdbx_strand_id
1 'polypeptide(L)'
;TSMSSQCVGQSGINPMEIFGIFVLLVVKTISSIGQNEALLVAAIVAIACGLTGDVMNDFKAGHILKTNAKAQWIAEVIGGFIGAVVSVFVFYFMLKAYGGNAFNDGTFAAAQAHAVSAMITGISNYPVFMFGLVAAAILYCLKLPVMTFGLGVYLPFYLSATAFIGGALRFIVDKFLPNFEKESKGQIIASGILGGEGVVGVVIAIIVAVKAIA
;
A
#
# COMPACT_ATOMS: atom_id res chain seq x y z
N THR A 1 5.21 -5.91 11.33
CA THR A 1 5.81 -6.51 10.12
C THR A 1 5.27 -7.92 9.85
N SER A 2 5.32 -8.85 10.81
CA SER A 2 4.81 -10.23 10.62
C SER A 2 3.32 -10.27 10.26
N MET A 3 2.48 -9.46 10.92
CA MET A 3 1.07 -9.34 10.58
C MET A 3 0.87 -8.71 9.20
N SER A 4 1.67 -7.71 8.85
CA SER A 4 1.65 -7.08 7.54
C SER A 4 1.94 -8.08 6.41
N SER A 5 2.99 -8.89 6.53
CA SER A 5 3.31 -9.90 5.53
C SER A 5 2.21 -10.96 5.38
N GLN A 6 1.55 -11.35 6.48
CA GLN A 6 0.39 -12.25 6.41
C GLN A 6 -0.81 -11.61 5.71
N CYS A 7 -1.07 -10.31 5.96
CA CYS A 7 -2.13 -9.58 5.28
C CYS A 7 -1.88 -9.49 3.77
N VAL A 8 -0.65 -9.16 3.38
CA VAL A 8 -0.25 -9.13 1.96
C VAL A 8 -0.43 -10.49 1.32
N GLY A 9 0.03 -11.56 1.99
CA GLY A 9 -0.11 -12.93 1.47
C GLY A 9 -1.56 -13.40 1.29
N GLN A 10 -2.49 -12.87 2.08
CA GLN A 10 -3.92 -13.25 2.00
C GLN A 10 -4.73 -12.36 1.06
N SER A 11 -4.45 -11.07 1.03
CA SER A 11 -5.28 -10.08 0.33
C SER A 11 -4.62 -9.47 -0.90
N GLY A 12 -3.29 -9.61 -1.04
CA GLY A 12 -2.51 -8.90 -2.05
C GLY A 12 -2.33 -7.41 -1.77
N ILE A 13 -2.85 -6.91 -0.64
CA ILE A 13 -2.79 -5.50 -0.25
C ILE A 13 -2.03 -5.37 1.07
N ASN A 14 -1.12 -4.40 1.13
CA ASN A 14 -0.35 -4.13 2.33
C ASN A 14 -0.97 -2.99 3.15
N PRO A 15 -1.62 -3.27 4.29
CA PRO A 15 -2.22 -2.25 5.14
C PRO A 15 -1.17 -1.62 6.08
N MET A 16 -0.04 -1.22 5.56
CA MET A 16 1.11 -0.72 6.34
C MET A 16 0.78 0.50 7.19
N GLU A 17 -0.08 1.40 6.69
CA GLU A 17 -0.54 2.58 7.41
C GLU A 17 -1.40 2.24 8.62
N ILE A 18 -2.21 1.18 8.55
CA ILE A 18 -3.04 0.72 9.68
C ILE A 18 -2.15 0.25 10.83
N PHE A 19 -1.08 -0.48 10.53
CA PHE A 19 -0.09 -0.88 11.53
C PHE A 19 0.68 0.31 12.08
N GLY A 20 0.99 1.30 11.24
CA GLY A 20 1.57 2.58 11.67
C GLY A 20 0.66 3.31 12.66
N ILE A 21 -0.63 3.41 12.36
CA ILE A 21 -1.65 4.01 13.25
C ILE A 21 -1.76 3.22 14.56
N PHE A 22 -1.80 1.89 14.51
CA PHE A 22 -1.89 1.06 15.71
C PHE A 22 -0.72 1.29 16.67
N VAL A 23 0.51 1.27 16.16
CA VAL A 23 1.70 1.55 16.96
C VAL A 23 1.71 2.99 17.46
N LEU A 24 1.28 3.96 16.65
CA LEU A 24 1.12 5.35 17.03
C LEU A 24 0.20 5.49 18.25
N LEU A 25 -0.96 4.87 18.23
CA LEU A 25 -1.93 4.91 19.33
C LEU A 25 -1.33 4.31 20.62
N VAL A 26 -0.63 3.18 20.51
CA VAL A 26 0.04 2.54 21.67
C VAL A 26 1.13 3.46 22.21
N VAL A 27 1.99 4.02 21.37
CA VAL A 27 3.08 4.91 21.81
C VAL A 27 2.54 6.17 22.47
N LYS A 28 1.46 6.75 21.95
CA LYS A 28 0.81 7.93 22.56
C LYS A 28 0.17 7.63 23.92
N THR A 29 -0.26 6.41 24.20
CA THR A 29 -0.80 6.05 25.51
C THR A 29 0.30 5.87 26.57
N ILE A 30 1.50 5.47 26.15
CA ILE A 30 2.62 5.20 27.04
C ILE A 30 3.55 6.41 27.21
N SER A 31 3.62 7.29 26.18
CA SER A 31 4.57 8.40 26.13
C SER A 31 3.89 9.68 25.65
N SER A 32 4.29 10.79 26.27
CA SER A 32 3.82 12.14 25.90
C SER A 32 4.68 12.71 24.76
N ILE A 33 4.74 12.00 23.63
CA ILE A 33 5.48 12.46 22.44
C ILE A 33 4.73 13.57 21.71
N GLY A 34 5.49 14.47 21.08
CA GLY A 34 4.95 15.53 20.23
C GLY A 34 4.31 15.00 18.93
N GLN A 35 3.63 15.88 18.20
CA GLN A 35 2.90 15.49 16.99
C GLN A 35 3.86 15.04 15.87
N ASN A 36 4.99 15.72 15.71
CA ASN A 36 5.97 15.39 14.68
C ASN A 36 6.68 14.07 14.95
N GLU A 37 7.05 13.82 16.21
CA GLU A 37 7.66 12.55 16.62
C GLU A 37 6.67 11.39 16.43
N ALA A 38 5.42 11.62 16.71
CA ALA A 38 4.36 10.64 16.52
C ALA A 38 4.20 10.25 15.03
N LEU A 39 4.25 11.24 14.12
CA LEU A 39 4.26 11.01 12.67
C LEU A 39 5.48 10.21 12.22
N LEU A 40 6.66 10.54 12.72
CA LEU A 40 7.89 9.82 12.41
C LEU A 40 7.81 8.35 12.84
N VAL A 41 7.30 8.07 14.04
CA VAL A 41 7.09 6.69 14.51
C VAL A 41 6.15 5.94 13.57
N ALA A 42 5.00 6.54 13.22
CA ALA A 42 4.06 5.92 12.30
C ALA A 42 4.69 5.66 10.91
N ALA A 43 5.47 6.62 10.40
CA ALA A 43 6.16 6.48 9.11
C ALA A 43 7.20 5.35 9.13
N ILE A 44 8.03 5.26 10.17
CA ILE A 44 9.03 4.18 10.32
C ILE A 44 8.33 2.81 10.35
N VAL A 45 7.25 2.69 11.11
CA VAL A 45 6.50 1.43 11.19
C VAL A 45 5.84 1.09 9.85
N ALA A 46 5.23 2.07 9.19
CA ALA A 46 4.61 1.86 7.88
C ALA A 46 5.64 1.42 6.83
N ILE A 47 6.82 2.06 6.78
CA ILE A 47 7.91 1.67 5.88
C ILE A 47 8.39 0.25 6.18
N ALA A 48 8.61 -0.09 7.46
CA ALA A 48 9.04 -1.44 7.85
C ALA A 48 7.99 -2.51 7.51
N CYS A 49 6.70 -2.20 7.66
CA CYS A 49 5.60 -3.09 7.28
C CYS A 49 5.49 -3.23 5.76
N GLY A 50 5.61 -2.12 5.03
CA GLY A 50 5.60 -2.09 3.58
C GLY A 50 6.69 -2.95 3.00
N LEU A 51 7.93 -2.65 3.38
CA LEU A 51 9.11 -3.37 2.91
C LEU A 51 9.06 -4.87 3.22
N THR A 52 8.56 -5.25 4.40
CA THR A 52 8.45 -6.67 4.79
C THR A 52 7.50 -7.42 3.87
N GLY A 53 6.36 -6.82 3.49
CA GLY A 53 5.41 -7.42 2.56
C GLY A 53 6.02 -7.68 1.19
N ASP A 54 6.69 -6.68 0.64
CA ASP A 54 7.30 -6.72 -0.68
C ASP A 54 8.44 -7.76 -0.73
N VAL A 55 9.38 -7.69 0.22
CA VAL A 55 10.50 -8.64 0.34
C VAL A 55 10.01 -10.09 0.47
N MET A 56 8.96 -10.35 1.25
CA MET A 56 8.43 -11.70 1.40
C MET A 56 7.77 -12.21 0.11
N ASN A 57 7.12 -11.35 -0.66
CA ASN A 57 6.59 -11.71 -1.98
C ASN A 57 7.73 -12.03 -2.97
N ASP A 58 8.78 -11.22 -2.99
CA ASP A 58 9.93 -11.41 -3.87
C ASP A 58 10.69 -12.69 -3.54
N PHE A 59 10.92 -12.98 -2.25
CA PHE A 59 11.50 -14.25 -1.85
C PHE A 59 10.63 -15.45 -2.19
N LYS A 60 9.30 -15.30 -2.10
CA LYS A 60 8.38 -16.36 -2.53
C LYS A 60 8.47 -16.60 -4.03
N ALA A 61 8.50 -15.55 -4.83
CA ALA A 61 8.70 -15.64 -6.28
C ALA A 61 10.07 -16.26 -6.60
N GLY A 62 11.13 -15.83 -5.96
CA GLY A 62 12.46 -16.38 -6.11
C GLY A 62 12.56 -17.87 -5.73
N HIS A 63 11.85 -18.28 -4.69
CA HIS A 63 11.76 -19.70 -4.31
C HIS A 63 11.10 -20.54 -5.40
N ILE A 64 10.00 -20.05 -5.98
CA ILE A 64 9.29 -20.73 -7.08
C ILE A 64 10.18 -20.82 -8.33
N LEU A 65 10.89 -19.76 -8.66
CA LEU A 65 11.81 -19.69 -9.79
C LEU A 65 13.15 -20.38 -9.53
N LYS A 66 13.38 -20.88 -8.30
CA LYS A 66 14.65 -21.52 -7.87
C LYS A 66 15.86 -20.59 -8.01
N THR A 67 15.70 -19.30 -7.75
CA THR A 67 16.80 -18.34 -7.75
C THR A 67 17.69 -18.52 -6.51
N ASN A 68 18.90 -17.97 -6.58
CA ASN A 68 19.81 -17.98 -5.44
C ASN A 68 19.34 -16.95 -4.40
N ALA A 69 18.84 -17.42 -3.23
CA ALA A 69 18.29 -16.57 -2.19
C ALA A 69 19.30 -15.53 -1.66
N LYS A 70 20.61 -15.87 -1.59
CA LYS A 70 21.63 -14.92 -1.15
C LYS A 70 21.86 -13.81 -2.17
N ALA A 71 21.89 -14.14 -3.44
CA ALA A 71 22.03 -13.15 -4.50
C ALA A 71 20.81 -12.22 -4.56
N GLN A 72 19.61 -12.78 -4.39
CA GLN A 72 18.37 -12.01 -4.31
C GLN A 72 18.38 -11.04 -3.12
N TRP A 73 18.74 -11.53 -1.93
CA TRP A 73 18.85 -10.66 -0.74
C TRP A 73 19.83 -9.49 -0.95
N ILE A 74 21.00 -9.74 -1.55
CA ILE A 74 21.97 -8.68 -1.83
C ILE A 74 21.39 -7.68 -2.83
N ALA A 75 20.71 -8.15 -3.89
CA ALA A 75 20.09 -7.28 -4.87
C ALA A 75 18.99 -6.38 -4.25
N GLU A 76 18.16 -6.94 -3.36
CA GLU A 76 17.12 -6.20 -2.67
C GLU A 76 17.70 -5.14 -1.72
N VAL A 77 18.77 -5.44 -0.98
CA VAL A 77 19.44 -4.47 -0.10
C VAL A 77 20.02 -3.31 -0.92
N ILE A 78 20.68 -3.61 -2.04
CA ILE A 78 21.25 -2.58 -2.93
C ILE A 78 20.11 -1.75 -3.56
N GLY A 79 19.08 -2.42 -4.07
CA GLY A 79 17.91 -1.77 -4.65
C GLY A 79 17.16 -0.89 -3.68
N GLY A 80 16.94 -1.38 -2.45
CA GLY A 80 16.32 -0.61 -1.37
C GLY A 80 17.12 0.63 -0.98
N PHE A 81 18.44 0.53 -0.91
CA PHE A 81 19.30 1.68 -0.63
C PHE A 81 19.24 2.73 -1.76
N ILE A 82 19.38 2.30 -3.01
CA ILE A 82 19.27 3.19 -4.17
C ILE A 82 17.88 3.82 -4.22
N GLY A 83 16.82 3.03 -4.03
CA GLY A 83 15.44 3.50 -4.00
C GLY A 83 15.21 4.55 -2.91
N ALA A 84 15.76 4.36 -1.72
CA ALA A 84 15.66 5.31 -0.63
C ALA A 84 16.30 6.66 -0.98
N VAL A 85 17.47 6.65 -1.61
CA VAL A 85 18.15 7.88 -2.05
C VAL A 85 17.34 8.56 -3.17
N VAL A 86 16.93 7.82 -4.19
CA VAL A 86 16.17 8.36 -5.33
C VAL A 86 14.84 8.94 -4.89
N SER A 87 14.12 8.28 -3.98
CA SER A 87 12.81 8.73 -3.50
C SER A 87 12.88 10.10 -2.81
N VAL A 88 13.95 10.39 -2.07
CA VAL A 88 14.16 11.70 -1.44
C VAL A 88 14.30 12.79 -2.50
N PHE A 89 15.11 12.56 -3.54
CA PHE A 89 15.28 13.53 -4.62
C PHE A 89 13.96 13.72 -5.40
N VAL A 90 13.28 12.66 -5.76
CA VAL A 90 11.99 12.74 -6.47
C VAL A 90 10.98 13.52 -5.64
N PHE A 91 10.85 13.23 -4.36
CA PHE A 91 9.94 13.94 -3.46
C PHE A 91 10.30 15.43 -3.34
N TYR A 92 11.58 15.76 -3.22
CA TYR A 92 12.05 17.14 -3.20
C TYR A 92 11.66 17.89 -4.48
N PHE A 93 11.87 17.29 -5.65
CA PHE A 93 11.47 17.90 -6.92
C PHE A 93 9.96 18.03 -7.07
N MET A 94 9.19 17.05 -6.60
CA MET A 94 7.73 17.14 -6.58
C MET A 94 7.25 18.32 -5.72
N LEU A 95 7.78 18.48 -4.51
CA LEU A 95 7.45 19.62 -3.66
C LEU A 95 7.84 20.95 -4.30
N LYS A 96 8.95 21.00 -5.01
CA LYS A 96 9.38 22.22 -5.70
C LYS A 96 8.52 22.54 -6.93
N ALA A 97 8.08 21.53 -7.66
CA ALA A 97 7.27 21.69 -8.88
C ALA A 97 5.81 22.02 -8.59
N TYR A 98 5.21 21.38 -7.60
CA TYR A 98 3.77 21.45 -7.33
C TYR A 98 3.43 22.18 -6.02
N GLY A 99 4.43 22.49 -5.19
CA GLY A 99 4.23 23.11 -3.88
C GLY A 99 3.78 22.11 -2.80
N GLY A 100 3.90 22.50 -1.54
CA GLY A 100 3.54 21.65 -0.39
C GLY A 100 2.05 21.40 -0.24
N ASN A 101 1.19 22.24 -0.85
CA ASN A 101 -0.26 22.09 -0.78
C ASN A 101 -0.83 21.05 -1.75
N ALA A 102 -0.04 20.57 -2.70
CA ALA A 102 -0.48 19.63 -3.74
C ALA A 102 -1.07 18.31 -3.19
N PHE A 103 -0.74 17.95 -1.94
CA PHE A 103 -1.31 16.80 -1.24
C PHE A 103 -2.63 17.13 -0.51
N ASN A 104 -2.91 18.41 -0.25
CA ASN A 104 -4.12 18.86 0.44
C ASN A 104 -5.23 19.30 -0.54
N ASP A 105 -4.85 19.83 -1.71
CA ASP A 105 -5.78 20.29 -2.74
C ASP A 105 -6.29 19.20 -3.68
N GLY A 106 -5.83 17.95 -3.47
CA GLY A 106 -6.24 16.80 -4.24
C GLY A 106 -5.46 16.58 -5.54
N THR A 107 -4.43 17.38 -5.82
CA THR A 107 -3.53 17.15 -6.97
C THR A 107 -2.86 15.79 -6.88
N PHE A 108 -2.43 15.40 -5.67
CA PHE A 108 -1.94 14.07 -5.38
C PHE A 108 -2.81 13.40 -4.31
N ALA A 109 -3.25 12.17 -4.60
CA ALA A 109 -3.99 11.37 -3.63
C ALA A 109 -3.05 10.89 -2.52
N ALA A 110 -3.25 11.36 -1.30
CA ALA A 110 -2.48 10.96 -0.11
C ALA A 110 -3.40 10.37 0.97
N ALA A 111 -4.33 9.49 0.59
CA ALA A 111 -5.36 8.94 1.47
C ALA A 111 -4.77 8.33 2.75
N GLN A 112 -3.68 7.57 2.64
CA GLN A 112 -3.01 6.95 3.78
C GLN A 112 -2.40 7.99 4.72
N ALA A 113 -1.72 9.00 4.18
CA ALA A 113 -1.13 10.07 4.98
C ALA A 113 -2.21 10.89 5.72
N HIS A 114 -3.34 11.16 5.06
CA HIS A 114 -4.49 11.81 5.68
C HIS A 114 -5.09 10.97 6.81
N ALA A 115 -5.23 9.64 6.63
CA ALA A 115 -5.73 8.75 7.66
C ALA A 115 -4.80 8.72 8.89
N VAL A 116 -3.49 8.63 8.68
CA VAL A 116 -2.49 8.68 9.77
C VAL A 116 -2.56 10.03 10.49
N SER A 117 -2.60 11.13 9.74
CA SER A 117 -2.69 12.48 10.29
C SER A 117 -3.96 12.68 11.14
N ALA A 118 -5.11 12.19 10.67
CA ALA A 118 -6.36 12.26 11.42
C ALA A 118 -6.30 11.49 12.75
N MET A 119 -5.56 10.41 12.82
CA MET A 119 -5.41 9.58 14.03
C MET A 119 -4.39 10.12 15.04
N ILE A 120 -3.58 11.11 14.66
CA ILE A 120 -2.62 11.75 15.59
C ILE A 120 -3.31 12.38 16.79
N THR A 121 -4.48 12.96 16.58
CA THR A 121 -5.31 13.53 17.65
C THR A 121 -5.98 12.48 18.53
N GLY A 122 -5.88 11.21 18.16
CA GLY A 122 -6.54 10.08 18.83
C GLY A 122 -7.79 9.62 18.10
N ILE A 123 -8.52 8.68 18.70
CA ILE A 123 -9.76 8.15 18.13
C ILE A 123 -10.85 9.23 18.24
N SER A 124 -11.25 9.81 17.12
CA SER A 124 -12.22 10.91 17.08
C SER A 124 -13.61 10.48 17.54
N ASN A 125 -14.00 9.24 17.35
CA ASN A 125 -15.32 8.72 17.71
C ASN A 125 -15.20 7.30 18.27
N TYR A 126 -15.07 7.20 19.60
CA TYR A 126 -14.96 5.92 20.31
C TYR A 126 -16.14 4.97 20.06
N PRO A 127 -17.41 5.39 20.10
CA PRO A 127 -18.55 4.51 19.81
C PRO A 127 -18.48 3.87 18.41
N VAL A 128 -18.17 4.66 17.38
CA VAL A 128 -18.03 4.16 16.00
C VAL A 128 -16.85 3.21 15.87
N PHE A 129 -15.72 3.52 16.50
CA PHE A 129 -14.56 2.63 16.53
C PHE A 129 -14.89 1.29 17.19
N MET A 130 -15.56 1.30 18.35
CA MET A 130 -15.96 0.09 19.06
C MET A 130 -16.98 -0.72 18.25
N PHE A 131 -17.93 -0.05 17.58
CA PHE A 131 -18.85 -0.72 16.66
C PHE A 131 -18.11 -1.44 15.53
N GLY A 132 -17.16 -0.76 14.89
CA GLY A 132 -16.31 -1.36 13.85
C GLY A 132 -15.51 -2.57 14.34
N LEU A 133 -14.95 -2.49 15.55
CA LEU A 133 -14.19 -3.58 16.16
C LEU A 133 -15.09 -4.81 16.42
N VAL A 134 -16.26 -4.60 17.00
CA VAL A 134 -17.24 -5.67 17.27
C VAL A 134 -17.74 -6.27 15.95
N ALA A 135 -18.09 -5.44 14.97
CA ALA A 135 -18.49 -5.91 13.64
C ALA A 135 -17.40 -6.75 12.98
N ALA A 136 -16.15 -6.32 13.02
CA ALA A 136 -15.02 -7.07 12.49
C ALA A 136 -14.83 -8.42 13.20
N ALA A 137 -14.99 -8.45 14.53
CA ALA A 137 -14.91 -9.70 15.31
C ALA A 137 -16.02 -10.68 14.91
N ILE A 138 -17.26 -10.19 14.75
CA ILE A 138 -18.40 -11.02 14.29
C ILE A 138 -18.13 -11.57 12.89
N LEU A 139 -17.71 -10.73 11.94
CA LEU A 139 -17.40 -11.16 10.58
C LEU A 139 -16.28 -12.21 10.57
N TYR A 140 -15.26 -12.03 11.42
CA TYR A 140 -14.18 -12.99 11.59
C TYR A 140 -14.67 -14.34 12.10
N CYS A 141 -15.56 -14.36 13.12
CA CYS A 141 -16.17 -15.57 13.63
C CYS A 141 -17.04 -16.28 12.59
N LEU A 142 -17.67 -15.53 11.68
CA LEU A 142 -18.42 -16.05 10.54
C LEU A 142 -17.53 -16.56 9.40
N LYS A 143 -16.19 -16.53 9.56
CA LYS A 143 -15.20 -16.92 8.55
C LYS A 143 -15.30 -16.14 7.24
N LEU A 144 -15.80 -14.92 7.29
CA LEU A 144 -15.82 -14.02 6.15
C LEU A 144 -14.45 -13.35 5.98
N PRO A 145 -14.08 -12.92 4.76
CA PRO A 145 -12.80 -12.29 4.49
C PRO A 145 -12.73 -10.85 5.03
N VAL A 146 -12.64 -10.72 6.36
CA VAL A 146 -12.71 -9.44 7.09
C VAL A 146 -11.69 -8.43 6.61
N MET A 147 -10.48 -8.89 6.28
CA MET A 147 -9.41 -8.05 5.80
C MET A 147 -9.79 -7.36 4.47
N THR A 148 -10.25 -8.14 3.50
CA THR A 148 -10.69 -7.62 2.19
C THR A 148 -11.89 -6.68 2.34
N PHE A 149 -12.84 -7.03 3.23
CA PHE A 149 -13.99 -6.18 3.52
C PHE A 149 -13.57 -4.86 4.16
N GLY A 150 -12.70 -4.91 5.17
CA GLY A 150 -12.17 -3.70 5.83
C GLY A 150 -11.41 -2.78 4.88
N LEU A 151 -10.59 -3.34 4.00
CA LEU A 151 -9.91 -2.58 2.96
C LEU A 151 -10.90 -1.93 1.98
N GLY A 152 -11.95 -2.65 1.57
CA GLY A 152 -12.98 -2.09 0.70
C GLY A 152 -13.73 -0.91 1.31
N VAL A 153 -13.94 -0.91 2.63
CA VAL A 153 -14.54 0.22 3.36
C VAL A 153 -13.56 1.38 3.54
N TYR A 154 -12.30 1.06 3.78
CA TYR A 154 -11.24 2.05 4.02
C TYR A 154 -10.79 2.78 2.76
N LEU A 155 -10.69 2.07 1.62
CA LEU A 155 -10.20 2.64 0.38
C LEU A 155 -11.22 3.62 -0.24
N PRO A 156 -10.75 4.65 -0.95
CA PRO A 156 -11.62 5.51 -1.74
C PRO A 156 -12.52 4.71 -2.68
N PHE A 157 -13.76 5.17 -2.85
CA PHE A 157 -14.78 4.45 -3.62
C PHE A 157 -14.33 4.04 -5.03
N TYR A 158 -13.58 4.90 -5.72
CA TYR A 158 -13.10 4.60 -7.08
C TYR A 158 -12.15 3.38 -7.12
N LEU A 159 -11.31 3.18 -6.09
CA LEU A 159 -10.43 2.01 -6.00
C LEU A 159 -11.22 0.72 -5.73
N SER A 160 -12.20 0.80 -4.83
CA SER A 160 -13.08 -0.35 -4.54
C SER A 160 -13.96 -0.70 -5.74
N ALA A 161 -14.44 0.31 -6.49
CA ALA A 161 -15.21 0.12 -7.70
C ALA A 161 -14.39 -0.52 -8.83
N THR A 162 -13.15 -0.06 -9.05
CA THR A 162 -12.25 -0.66 -10.06
C THR A 162 -11.88 -2.09 -9.69
N ALA A 163 -11.62 -2.37 -8.42
CA ALA A 163 -11.36 -3.73 -7.94
C ALA A 163 -12.57 -4.66 -8.18
N PHE A 164 -13.80 -4.16 -7.93
CA PHE A 164 -15.04 -4.90 -8.22
C PHE A 164 -15.18 -5.18 -9.73
N ILE A 165 -14.97 -4.18 -10.58
CA ILE A 165 -15.03 -4.34 -12.05
C ILE A 165 -14.00 -5.38 -12.50
N GLY A 166 -12.76 -5.30 -12.00
CA GLY A 166 -11.72 -6.28 -12.30
C GLY A 166 -12.09 -7.70 -11.89
N GLY A 167 -12.65 -7.87 -10.69
CA GLY A 167 -13.14 -9.15 -10.19
C GLY A 167 -14.32 -9.69 -11.00
N ALA A 168 -15.26 -8.83 -11.40
CA ALA A 168 -16.38 -9.23 -12.26
C ALA A 168 -15.93 -9.66 -13.65
N LEU A 169 -15.00 -8.91 -14.26
CA LEU A 169 -14.37 -9.29 -15.54
C LEU A 169 -13.65 -10.63 -15.42
N ARG A 170 -12.89 -10.83 -14.34
CA ARG A 170 -12.23 -12.10 -14.06
C ARG A 170 -13.23 -13.25 -14.00
N PHE A 171 -14.31 -13.08 -13.24
CA PHE A 171 -15.37 -14.09 -13.12
C PHE A 171 -16.00 -14.45 -14.49
N ILE A 172 -16.24 -13.42 -15.33
CA ILE A 172 -16.78 -13.63 -16.69
C ILE A 172 -15.79 -14.40 -17.55
N VAL A 173 -14.51 -14.01 -17.53
CA VAL A 173 -13.46 -14.67 -18.32
C VAL A 173 -13.28 -16.12 -17.89
N ASP A 174 -13.23 -16.40 -16.60
CA ASP A 174 -13.08 -17.76 -16.06
C ASP A 174 -14.26 -18.66 -16.48
N LYS A 175 -15.47 -18.08 -16.55
CA LYS A 175 -16.68 -18.83 -16.93
C LYS A 175 -16.76 -19.11 -18.43
N PHE A 176 -16.39 -18.17 -19.28
CA PHE A 176 -16.58 -18.26 -20.73
C PHE A 176 -15.31 -18.68 -21.49
N LEU A 177 -14.13 -18.46 -20.90
CA LEU A 177 -12.83 -18.74 -21.52
C LEU A 177 -11.90 -19.51 -20.56
N PRO A 178 -12.27 -20.73 -20.14
CA PRO A 178 -11.52 -21.46 -19.10
C PRO A 178 -10.08 -21.78 -19.50
N ASN A 179 -9.78 -21.88 -20.80
CA ASN A 179 -8.41 -22.12 -21.29
C ASN A 179 -7.52 -20.89 -21.23
N PHE A 180 -8.11 -19.68 -21.26
CA PHE A 180 -7.38 -18.43 -21.16
C PHE A 180 -6.67 -18.29 -19.81
N GLU A 181 -7.34 -18.72 -18.75
CA GLU A 181 -6.80 -18.65 -17.40
C GLU A 181 -5.87 -19.80 -17.06
N LYS A 182 -6.05 -20.99 -17.66
CA LYS A 182 -5.09 -22.10 -17.50
C LYS A 182 -3.68 -21.74 -17.93
N GLU A 183 -3.54 -20.82 -18.90
CA GLU A 183 -2.26 -20.30 -19.38
C GLU A 183 -1.85 -19.00 -18.66
N SER A 184 -2.55 -18.60 -17.60
CA SER A 184 -2.31 -17.36 -16.82
C SER A 184 -2.25 -16.08 -17.67
N LYS A 185 -2.89 -16.09 -18.86
CA LYS A 185 -2.87 -14.97 -19.80
C LYS A 185 -3.48 -13.70 -19.19
N GLY A 186 -4.56 -13.83 -18.39
CA GLY A 186 -5.19 -12.73 -17.70
C GLY A 186 -4.24 -12.06 -16.72
N GLN A 187 -3.48 -12.82 -15.97
CA GLN A 187 -2.48 -12.32 -15.02
C GLN A 187 -1.32 -11.63 -15.74
N ILE A 188 -0.83 -12.20 -16.84
CA ILE A 188 0.26 -11.61 -17.62
C ILE A 188 -0.16 -10.26 -18.21
N ILE A 189 -1.37 -10.16 -18.76
CA ILE A 189 -1.91 -8.91 -19.31
C ILE A 189 -2.08 -7.87 -18.19
N ALA A 190 -2.69 -8.24 -17.08
CA ALA A 190 -2.89 -7.34 -15.94
C ALA A 190 -1.55 -6.83 -15.37
N SER A 191 -0.56 -7.70 -15.24
CA SER A 191 0.80 -7.33 -14.79
C SER A 191 1.49 -6.40 -15.79
N GLY A 192 1.30 -6.64 -17.09
CA GLY A 192 1.84 -5.77 -18.13
C GLY A 192 1.21 -4.37 -18.12
N ILE A 193 -0.10 -4.27 -17.89
CA ILE A 193 -0.80 -2.99 -17.76
C ILE A 193 -0.31 -2.24 -16.51
N LEU A 194 -0.23 -2.92 -15.37
CA LEU A 194 0.22 -2.34 -14.10
C LEU A 194 1.69 -1.86 -14.18
N GLY A 195 2.57 -2.69 -14.74
CA GLY A 195 3.97 -2.30 -14.96
C GLY A 195 4.11 -1.16 -15.96
N GLY A 196 3.31 -1.19 -17.02
CA GLY A 196 3.27 -0.12 -18.03
C GLY A 196 2.81 1.21 -17.47
N GLU A 197 1.79 1.22 -16.60
CA GLU A 197 1.33 2.42 -15.89
C GLU A 197 2.47 3.04 -15.07
N GLY A 198 3.21 2.22 -14.31
CA GLY A 198 4.34 2.69 -13.51
C GLY A 198 5.43 3.35 -14.37
N VAL A 199 5.82 2.72 -15.48
CA VAL A 199 6.84 3.27 -16.40
C VAL A 199 6.36 4.57 -17.04
N VAL A 200 5.13 4.61 -17.56
CA VAL A 200 4.55 5.82 -18.17
C VAL A 200 4.41 6.94 -17.14
N GLY A 201 4.00 6.63 -15.91
CA GLY A 201 3.90 7.58 -14.82
C GLY A 201 5.25 8.26 -14.50
N VAL A 202 6.32 7.48 -14.43
CA VAL A 202 7.68 8.01 -14.22
C VAL A 202 8.11 8.91 -15.40
N VAL A 203 7.86 8.49 -16.63
CA VAL A 203 8.20 9.30 -17.83
C VAL A 203 7.44 10.63 -17.82
N ILE A 204 6.14 10.61 -17.52
CA ILE A 204 5.33 11.83 -17.40
C ILE A 204 5.86 12.72 -16.29
N ALA A 205 6.17 12.17 -15.12
CA ALA A 205 6.71 12.92 -13.99
C ALA A 205 8.03 13.62 -14.35
N ILE A 206 8.93 12.93 -15.06
CA ILE A 206 10.20 13.51 -15.56
C ILE A 206 9.93 14.65 -16.53
N ILE A 207 9.02 14.46 -17.49
CA ILE A 207 8.68 15.51 -18.49
C ILE A 207 8.13 16.76 -17.78
N VAL A 208 7.22 16.56 -16.82
CA VAL A 208 6.65 17.67 -16.03
C VAL A 208 7.71 18.38 -15.21
N ALA A 209 8.59 17.63 -14.53
CA ALA A 209 9.68 18.20 -13.75
C ALA A 209 10.65 19.02 -14.60
N VAL A 210 11.03 18.52 -15.78
CA VAL A 210 11.90 19.25 -16.71
C VAL A 210 11.24 20.53 -17.19
N LYS A 211 9.94 20.51 -17.54
CA LYS A 211 9.19 21.71 -17.95
C LYS A 211 9.04 22.74 -16.83
N ALA A 212 8.99 22.30 -15.57
CA ALA A 212 8.88 23.21 -14.42
C ALA A 212 10.22 23.88 -14.05
N ILE A 213 11.35 23.34 -14.55
CA ILE A 213 12.70 23.87 -14.31
C ILE A 213 13.18 24.77 -15.47
N ALA A 214 12.64 24.55 -16.68
CA ALA A 214 12.91 25.36 -17.85
C ALA A 214 12.07 26.65 -17.88
#